data_18f42a93e0db6b1e1d16109ec31eeb20
#
_entry.id   18f42a93e0db6b1e1d16109ec31eeb20
#
_cell.length_a   1.000
_cell.length_b   1.000
_cell.length_c   1.000
_cell.angle_alpha   90.00
_cell.angle_beta   90.00
_cell.angle_gamma   90.00
#
_symmetry.space_group_name_H-M   'P 1'
#
loop_
_entity.id
_entity.type
_entity.pdbx_description
1 polymer ?
#
loop_
_entity_poly.entity_id
_entity_poly.type
_entity_poly.pdbx_seq_one_letter_code
_entity_poly.pdbx_strand_id
1 'polypeptide(L)'
;MCKIIIATAHSAKNLKQTIATAWTYFNQTGESDGFGAVWIDRAGKLCWIKSSTPNLGQKPPRFCFGFADNENGDSPSNGGFLLIHGRKATCGKSLENTHPMLGSGSALIHNGIVRSSTIKNAHTTCDSELLLLAMAENNERRLAEITGYFAFGMIQPTAAGWQLHVAKDDTARLQAGPNKSGGFTFGTTPEACQIAGAEVSHTVKSQTLLTFTSKTKHTTRKIPKAVQAPTPAKTWLDADNFKEWPMRHGSIPAAQQHLFADELADEQEAMQ
;
A
#
# COMPACT_ATOMS: atom_id res chain seq x y z
N MET A 1 -9.61 -7.02 10.82
CA MET A 1 -9.66 -6.58 9.40
C MET A 1 -8.53 -5.59 9.24
N CYS A 2 -7.78 -5.64 8.15
CA CYS A 2 -6.69 -4.68 7.89
C CYS A 2 -7.20 -3.23 7.85
N LYS A 3 -6.30 -2.27 8.05
CA LYS A 3 -6.59 -0.84 7.84
C LYS A 3 -5.62 -0.25 6.83
N ILE A 4 -6.11 0.68 6.02
CA ILE A 4 -5.30 1.38 5.03
C ILE A 4 -5.50 2.89 5.12
N ILE A 5 -4.43 3.60 4.77
CA ILE A 5 -4.41 5.04 4.50
C ILE A 5 -3.77 5.24 3.13
N ILE A 6 -4.41 6.04 2.29
CA ILE A 6 -3.94 6.40 0.96
C ILE A 6 -4.01 7.91 0.85
N ALA A 7 -2.91 8.58 0.52
CA ALA A 7 -2.92 10.02 0.31
C ALA A 7 -2.34 10.38 -1.06
N THR A 8 -3.01 11.29 -1.77
CA THR A 8 -2.55 11.80 -3.07
C THR A 8 -1.52 12.90 -2.94
N ALA A 9 -1.29 13.37 -1.71
CA ALA A 9 -0.22 14.29 -1.36
C ALA A 9 0.13 14.12 0.12
N HIS A 10 1.40 14.27 0.46
CA HIS A 10 1.87 14.32 1.83
C HIS A 10 2.90 15.42 2.00
N SER A 11 3.03 15.96 3.21
CA SER A 11 4.12 16.86 3.57
C SER A 11 5.34 16.02 3.93
N ALA A 12 6.47 16.26 3.28
CA ALA A 12 7.73 15.60 3.62
C ALA A 12 8.15 15.88 5.09
N LYS A 13 7.84 17.11 5.60
CA LYS A 13 8.08 17.49 7.00
C LYS A 13 7.30 16.60 7.98
N ASN A 14 6.10 16.17 7.62
CA ASN A 14 5.21 15.41 8.51
C ASN A 14 5.18 13.91 8.19
N LEU A 15 5.93 13.45 7.16
CA LEU A 15 5.86 12.05 6.71
C LEU A 15 6.21 11.07 7.82
N LYS A 16 7.34 11.28 8.51
CA LYS A 16 7.77 10.43 9.64
C LYS A 16 6.70 10.38 10.72
N GLN A 17 6.17 11.53 11.12
CA GLN A 17 5.13 11.64 12.13
C GLN A 17 3.84 10.93 11.68
N THR A 18 3.42 11.11 10.44
CA THR A 18 2.22 10.44 9.89
C THR A 18 2.38 8.92 9.94
N ILE A 19 3.54 8.40 9.52
CA ILE A 19 3.83 6.95 9.54
C ILE A 19 3.86 6.45 10.99
N ALA A 20 4.51 7.15 11.92
CA ALA A 20 4.59 6.77 13.34
C ALA A 20 3.20 6.78 14.01
N THR A 21 2.39 7.81 13.74
CA THR A 21 1.02 7.90 14.27
C THR A 21 0.14 6.78 13.71
N ALA A 22 0.24 6.47 12.41
CA ALA A 22 -0.47 5.36 11.78
C ALA A 22 -0.07 4.01 12.38
N TRP A 23 1.23 3.80 12.62
CA TRP A 23 1.75 2.59 13.25
C TRP A 23 1.17 2.41 14.66
N THR A 24 1.19 3.46 15.48
CA THR A 24 0.64 3.43 16.84
C THR A 24 -0.87 3.13 16.81
N TYR A 25 -1.61 3.84 15.98
CA TYR A 25 -3.06 3.65 15.84
C TYR A 25 -3.42 2.23 15.40
N PHE A 26 -2.75 1.70 14.38
CA PHE A 26 -3.06 0.36 13.88
C PHE A 26 -2.75 -0.72 14.92
N ASN A 27 -1.66 -0.59 15.65
CA ASN A 27 -1.34 -1.50 16.75
C ASN A 27 -2.39 -1.45 17.87
N GLN A 28 -2.81 -0.26 18.28
CA GLN A 28 -3.83 -0.07 19.31
C GLN A 28 -5.20 -0.64 18.89
N THR A 29 -5.49 -0.66 17.60
CA THR A 29 -6.76 -1.16 17.06
C THR A 29 -6.70 -2.61 16.60
N GLY A 30 -5.59 -3.31 16.84
CA GLY A 30 -5.44 -4.76 16.67
C GLY A 30 -4.91 -5.21 15.32
N GLU A 31 -4.37 -4.30 14.50
CA GLU A 31 -3.67 -4.62 13.25
C GLU A 31 -2.18 -4.81 13.50
N SER A 32 -1.85 -5.79 14.35
CA SER A 32 -0.49 -6.02 14.88
C SER A 32 0.28 -7.16 14.20
N ASP A 33 -0.23 -7.71 13.11
CA ASP A 33 0.41 -8.84 12.39
C ASP A 33 1.34 -8.38 11.25
N GLY A 34 1.47 -7.08 11.07
CA GLY A 34 2.35 -6.47 10.09
C GLY A 34 2.02 -5.00 9.85
N PHE A 35 3.03 -4.26 9.46
CA PHE A 35 2.91 -2.84 9.13
C PHE A 35 3.77 -2.51 7.93
N GLY A 36 3.34 -1.56 7.12
CA GLY A 36 4.20 -0.99 6.11
C GLY A 36 3.66 0.29 5.51
N ALA A 37 4.56 1.02 4.88
CA ALA A 37 4.26 2.24 4.17
C ALA A 37 5.07 2.31 2.88
N VAL A 38 4.56 3.02 1.90
CA VAL A 38 5.24 3.32 0.64
C VAL A 38 4.88 4.74 0.21
N TRP A 39 5.86 5.46 -0.30
CA TRP A 39 5.67 6.84 -0.75
C TRP A 39 6.59 7.19 -1.92
N ILE A 40 6.26 8.25 -2.62
CA ILE A 40 7.15 8.88 -3.58
C ILE A 40 7.83 10.05 -2.87
N ASP A 41 9.15 10.07 -2.85
CA ASP A 41 9.93 11.14 -2.25
C ASP A 41 10.02 12.39 -3.14
N ARG A 42 10.75 13.41 -2.69
CA ARG A 42 10.93 14.66 -3.44
C ARG A 42 11.77 14.49 -4.70
N ALA A 43 12.60 13.46 -4.76
CA ALA A 43 13.42 13.13 -5.92
C ALA A 43 12.65 12.24 -6.93
N GLY A 44 11.36 11.94 -6.67
CA GLY A 44 10.56 11.07 -7.51
C GLY A 44 10.86 9.58 -7.34
N LYS A 45 11.54 9.17 -6.26
CA LYS A 45 11.86 7.78 -5.99
C LYS A 45 10.76 7.10 -5.19
N LEU A 46 10.45 5.85 -5.51
CA LEU A 46 9.57 4.99 -4.71
C LEU A 46 10.36 4.48 -3.50
N CYS A 47 9.93 4.90 -2.32
CA CYS A 47 10.49 4.49 -1.04
C CYS A 47 9.47 3.66 -0.28
N TRP A 48 9.91 2.67 0.48
CA TRP A 48 9.01 1.84 1.28
C TRP A 48 9.66 1.29 2.54
N ILE A 49 8.82 1.00 3.51
CA ILE A 49 9.17 0.28 4.75
C ILE A 49 8.13 -0.80 4.99
N LYS A 50 8.53 -1.94 5.55
CA LYS A 50 7.59 -2.93 6.07
C LYS A 50 8.19 -3.79 7.19
N SER A 51 7.32 -4.30 8.06
CA SER A 51 7.67 -5.20 9.16
C SER A 51 6.56 -6.23 9.36
N SER A 52 6.92 -7.49 9.54
CA SER A 52 6.00 -8.59 9.85
C SER A 52 5.75 -8.79 11.35
N THR A 53 6.49 -8.09 12.21
CA THR A 53 6.40 -8.21 13.67
C THR A 53 6.42 -6.83 14.33
N PRO A 54 5.39 -6.01 14.15
CA PRO A 54 5.29 -4.75 14.88
C PRO A 54 5.00 -5.07 16.35
N ASN A 55 6.02 -5.00 17.21
CA ASN A 55 5.84 -5.19 18.65
C ASN A 55 5.30 -3.91 19.29
N LEU A 56 4.13 -3.99 19.91
CA LEU A 56 3.60 -2.97 20.80
C LEU A 56 4.58 -2.72 21.95
N GLY A 57 5.00 -1.48 22.16
CA GLY A 57 5.81 -1.06 23.32
C GLY A 57 7.32 -1.09 23.14
N GLN A 58 7.83 -1.44 21.97
CA GLN A 58 9.26 -1.30 21.64
C GLN A 58 9.48 -0.21 20.59
N LYS A 59 10.73 0.28 20.49
CA LYS A 59 11.15 1.20 19.41
C LYS A 59 10.64 0.69 18.07
N PRO A 60 10.31 1.58 17.11
CA PRO A 60 9.83 1.17 15.79
C PRO A 60 10.67 0.01 15.26
N PRO A 61 10.05 -1.07 14.76
CA PRO A 61 10.75 -2.26 14.35
C PRO A 61 11.81 -1.90 13.31
N ARG A 62 12.87 -2.72 13.21
CA ARG A 62 13.84 -2.56 12.12
C ARG A 62 13.10 -2.68 10.80
N PHE A 63 12.93 -1.57 10.12
CA PHE A 63 12.27 -1.52 8.84
C PHE A 63 13.21 -2.03 7.75
N CYS A 64 12.68 -2.84 6.84
CA CYS A 64 13.36 -3.08 5.57
C CYS A 64 13.10 -1.88 4.68
N PHE A 65 14.15 -1.18 4.25
CA PHE A 65 14.05 -0.08 3.31
C PHE A 65 14.30 -0.58 1.89
N GLY A 66 13.57 -0.06 0.94
CA GLY A 66 13.78 -0.30 -0.48
C GLY A 66 13.58 0.98 -1.26
N PHE A 67 14.35 1.13 -2.32
CA PHE A 67 14.22 2.19 -3.30
C PHE A 67 14.06 1.55 -4.66
N ALA A 68 13.04 1.95 -5.41
CA ALA A 68 12.96 1.67 -6.83
C ALA A 68 13.28 2.98 -7.56
N ASP A 69 14.34 2.96 -8.35
CA ASP A 69 14.69 4.12 -9.17
C ASP A 69 13.67 4.24 -10.31
N ASN A 70 13.13 5.45 -10.48
CA ASN A 70 12.43 5.81 -11.69
C ASN A 70 13.47 6.39 -12.65
N GLU A 71 13.75 5.65 -13.74
CA GLU A 71 14.78 6.04 -14.73
C GLU A 71 14.49 7.39 -15.40
N ASN A 72 13.25 7.89 -15.33
CA ASN A 72 12.83 9.11 -16.02
C ASN A 72 12.92 10.41 -15.20
N GLY A 73 13.40 10.38 -13.95
CA GLY A 73 13.90 11.55 -13.22
C GLY A 73 12.99 12.76 -12.97
N ASP A 74 11.81 12.81 -13.52
CA ASP A 74 10.89 13.93 -13.37
C ASP A 74 10.13 13.84 -12.05
N SER A 75 10.61 14.61 -11.08
CA SER A 75 9.97 14.76 -9.77
C SER A 75 8.61 15.46 -9.90
N PRO A 76 7.53 14.87 -9.39
CA PRO A 76 6.30 15.63 -9.22
C PRO A 76 6.56 16.76 -8.21
N SER A 77 6.47 17.99 -8.68
CA SER A 77 6.87 19.23 -8.00
C SER A 77 6.12 19.54 -6.69
N ASN A 78 5.28 18.62 -6.17
CA ASN A 78 4.46 18.88 -4.98
C ASN A 78 4.08 17.56 -4.28
N GLY A 79 4.93 17.08 -3.38
CA GLY A 79 4.59 16.03 -2.42
C GLY A 79 3.98 14.77 -3.04
N GLY A 80 4.71 13.67 -3.01
CA GLY A 80 4.34 12.44 -3.66
C GLY A 80 3.17 11.69 -3.00
N PHE A 81 2.76 10.60 -3.62
CA PHE A 81 1.75 9.69 -3.10
C PHE A 81 2.24 8.96 -1.85
N LEU A 82 1.33 8.62 -0.95
CA LEU A 82 1.62 7.88 0.29
C LEU A 82 0.57 6.79 0.48
N LEU A 83 1.03 5.57 0.75
CA LEU A 83 0.18 4.44 1.15
C LEU A 83 0.69 3.90 2.50
N ILE A 84 -0.19 3.62 3.44
CA ILE A 84 0.15 3.00 4.73
C ILE A 84 -0.83 1.86 5.01
N HIS A 85 -0.32 0.76 5.53
CA HIS A 85 -1.09 -0.44 5.82
C HIS A 85 -0.78 -1.01 7.20
N GLY A 86 -1.84 -1.24 7.99
CA GLY A 86 -1.80 -2.06 9.20
C GLY A 86 -2.45 -3.42 8.92
N ARG A 87 -1.71 -4.49 9.19
CA ARG A 87 -2.11 -5.84 8.85
C ARG A 87 -2.73 -6.59 10.02
N LYS A 88 -3.89 -7.20 9.75
CA LYS A 88 -4.39 -8.33 10.51
C LYS A 88 -4.36 -9.55 9.59
N ALA A 89 -3.50 -10.51 9.90
CA ALA A 89 -3.20 -11.61 8.99
C ALA A 89 -4.39 -12.54 8.80
N THR A 90 -4.68 -12.87 7.56
CA THR A 90 -5.60 -13.94 7.12
C THR A 90 -4.85 -15.08 6.43
N CYS A 91 -3.58 -14.87 6.09
CA CYS A 91 -2.61 -15.83 5.58
C CYS A 91 -1.31 -15.70 6.36
N GLY A 92 -0.26 -16.47 6.05
CA GLY A 92 1.01 -16.52 6.80
C GLY A 92 1.56 -15.17 7.26
N LYS A 93 2.16 -15.14 8.46
CA LYS A 93 2.73 -13.94 9.09
C LYS A 93 4.19 -13.74 8.70
N SER A 94 4.47 -13.72 7.40
CA SER A 94 5.81 -13.49 6.86
C SER A 94 5.97 -12.06 6.34
N LEU A 95 7.21 -11.65 6.09
CA LEU A 95 7.51 -10.34 5.52
C LEU A 95 7.01 -10.24 4.08
N GLU A 96 7.07 -11.32 3.31
CA GLU A 96 6.58 -11.40 1.92
C GLU A 96 5.08 -11.12 1.87
N ASN A 97 4.32 -11.65 2.83
CA ASN A 97 2.88 -11.46 2.96
C ASN A 97 2.49 -10.13 3.62
N THR A 98 3.46 -9.30 4.01
CA THR A 98 3.21 -7.98 4.60
C THR A 98 3.22 -6.91 3.51
N HIS A 99 2.25 -6.00 3.55
CA HIS A 99 2.19 -4.86 2.62
C HIS A 99 3.29 -3.82 2.90
N PRO A 100 3.68 -3.05 1.88
CA PRO A 100 3.19 -3.10 0.51
C PRO A 100 3.61 -4.37 -0.21
N MET A 101 2.72 -4.90 -1.08
CA MET A 101 3.09 -5.89 -2.07
C MET A 101 3.86 -5.17 -3.18
N LEU A 102 5.03 -5.68 -3.56
CA LEU A 102 5.94 -5.04 -4.51
C LEU A 102 6.07 -5.91 -5.77
N GLY A 103 6.05 -5.29 -6.94
CA GLY A 103 6.26 -5.99 -8.21
C GLY A 103 6.29 -5.04 -9.41
N SER A 104 7.18 -5.29 -10.38
CA SER A 104 7.31 -4.50 -11.61
C SER A 104 7.44 -2.98 -11.36
N GLY A 105 8.21 -2.58 -10.35
CA GLY A 105 8.37 -1.17 -9.95
C GLY A 105 7.14 -0.56 -9.26
N SER A 106 6.09 -1.32 -9.05
CA SER A 106 4.84 -0.89 -8.43
C SER A 106 4.73 -1.34 -6.98
N ALA A 107 3.89 -0.66 -6.20
CA ALA A 107 3.60 -1.01 -4.82
C ALA A 107 2.09 -0.92 -4.54
N LEU A 108 1.54 -1.95 -3.89
CA LEU A 108 0.11 -2.07 -3.60
C LEU A 108 -0.13 -2.34 -2.12
N ILE A 109 -1.14 -1.67 -1.57
CA ILE A 109 -1.75 -2.02 -0.27
C ILE A 109 -3.22 -2.40 -0.47
N HIS A 110 -3.72 -3.34 0.33
CA HIS A 110 -5.08 -3.87 0.18
C HIS A 110 -5.71 -4.17 1.54
N ASN A 111 -6.97 -3.86 1.65
CA ASN A 111 -7.85 -4.32 2.73
C ASN A 111 -9.02 -5.09 2.13
N GLY A 112 -9.11 -6.37 2.43
CA GLY A 112 -10.14 -7.26 1.93
C GLY A 112 -9.70 -8.70 1.86
N ILE A 113 -10.46 -9.51 1.13
CA ILE A 113 -10.14 -10.89 0.77
C ILE A 113 -10.56 -11.08 -0.68
N VAL A 114 -9.62 -11.46 -1.52
CA VAL A 114 -9.86 -11.63 -2.95
C VAL A 114 -9.45 -13.01 -3.44
N ARG A 115 -10.03 -13.43 -4.55
CA ARG A 115 -9.74 -14.68 -5.24
C ARG A 115 -9.79 -14.45 -6.75
N SER A 116 -9.10 -15.28 -7.50
CA SER A 116 -9.23 -15.36 -8.95
C SER A 116 -9.11 -16.81 -9.40
N SER A 117 -9.85 -17.18 -10.43
CA SER A 117 -9.71 -18.48 -11.09
C SER A 117 -8.65 -18.46 -12.18
N THR A 118 -8.35 -17.29 -12.72
CA THR A 118 -7.46 -17.07 -13.88
C THR A 118 -6.10 -16.52 -13.48
N ILE A 119 -6.04 -15.62 -12.49
CA ILE A 119 -4.79 -15.06 -11.97
C ILE A 119 -4.32 -15.93 -10.81
N LYS A 120 -3.05 -16.31 -10.82
CA LYS A 120 -2.42 -17.09 -9.76
C LYS A 120 -1.33 -16.30 -9.10
N ASN A 121 -1.16 -16.48 -7.78
CA ASN A 121 -0.01 -15.95 -7.06
C ASN A 121 1.27 -16.53 -7.63
N ALA A 122 2.30 -15.71 -7.76
CA ALA A 122 3.60 -16.08 -8.29
C ALA A 122 4.67 -16.15 -7.19
N HIS A 123 4.57 -15.32 -6.16
CA HIS A 123 5.65 -15.10 -5.18
C HIS A 123 5.21 -15.20 -3.72
N THR A 124 3.93 -15.01 -3.42
CA THR A 124 3.43 -14.97 -2.04
C THR A 124 2.21 -15.86 -1.86
N THR A 125 1.82 -16.11 -0.61
CA THR A 125 0.53 -16.76 -0.29
C THR A 125 -0.57 -15.73 0.01
N CYS A 126 -0.26 -14.42 -0.13
CA CYS A 126 -1.20 -13.35 0.12
C CYS A 126 -2.05 -13.08 -1.12
N ASP A 127 -3.34 -13.08 -0.93
CA ASP A 127 -4.33 -12.80 -1.98
C ASP A 127 -4.19 -11.40 -2.61
N SER A 128 -3.57 -10.47 -1.91
CA SER A 128 -3.29 -9.11 -2.41
C SER A 128 -2.38 -9.10 -3.64
N GLU A 129 -1.55 -10.13 -3.83
CA GLU A 129 -0.73 -10.29 -5.04
C GLU A 129 -1.60 -10.42 -6.30
N LEU A 130 -2.79 -11.01 -6.20
CA LEU A 130 -3.71 -11.13 -7.33
C LEU A 130 -4.13 -9.74 -7.86
N LEU A 131 -4.36 -8.76 -6.95
CA LEU A 131 -4.66 -7.39 -7.35
C LEU A 131 -3.46 -6.70 -7.99
N LEU A 132 -2.26 -6.91 -7.43
CA LEU A 132 -1.03 -6.37 -8.01
C LEU A 132 -0.82 -6.90 -9.43
N LEU A 133 -0.99 -8.20 -9.66
CA LEU A 133 -0.87 -8.83 -10.97
C LEU A 133 -1.99 -8.41 -11.94
N ALA A 134 -3.22 -8.23 -11.44
CA ALA A 134 -4.31 -7.72 -12.25
C ALA A 134 -4.06 -6.31 -12.79
N MET A 135 -3.33 -5.48 -12.02
CA MET A 135 -3.03 -4.09 -12.36
C MET A 135 -1.68 -3.89 -13.06
N ALA A 136 -0.76 -4.88 -13.02
CA ALA A 136 0.65 -4.71 -13.39
C ALA A 136 0.89 -4.24 -14.84
N GLU A 137 -0.01 -4.53 -15.77
CA GLU A 137 0.14 -4.21 -17.19
C GLU A 137 -0.75 -3.02 -17.62
N ASN A 138 -1.15 -2.15 -16.69
CA ASN A 138 -2.17 -1.12 -16.90
C ASN A 138 -3.50 -1.70 -17.46
N ASN A 139 -3.72 -2.99 -17.23
CA ASN A 139 -4.88 -3.71 -17.71
C ASN A 139 -5.94 -3.84 -16.59
N GLU A 140 -6.48 -2.73 -16.18
CA GLU A 140 -7.53 -2.67 -15.15
C GLU A 140 -8.78 -3.51 -15.49
N ARG A 141 -8.94 -3.96 -16.76
CA ARG A 141 -10.01 -4.90 -17.15
C ARG A 141 -9.90 -6.22 -16.42
N ARG A 142 -8.67 -6.63 -16.06
CA ARG A 142 -8.44 -7.85 -15.29
C ARG A 142 -8.97 -7.78 -13.86
N LEU A 143 -9.31 -6.60 -13.34
CA LEU A 143 -10.05 -6.51 -12.09
C LEU A 143 -11.42 -7.21 -12.15
N ALA A 144 -11.99 -7.40 -13.35
CA ALA A 144 -13.19 -8.23 -13.54
C ALA A 144 -12.97 -9.73 -13.29
N GLU A 145 -11.71 -10.18 -13.25
CA GLU A 145 -11.34 -11.57 -12.93
C GLU A 145 -11.20 -11.80 -11.41
N ILE A 146 -11.27 -10.71 -10.62
CA ILE A 146 -11.14 -10.72 -9.17
C ILE A 146 -12.53 -10.84 -8.53
N THR A 147 -12.70 -11.83 -7.67
CA THR A 147 -13.89 -12.01 -6.84
C THR A 147 -13.55 -11.78 -5.37
N GLY A 148 -14.57 -11.57 -4.54
CA GLY A 148 -14.37 -11.24 -3.12
C GLY A 148 -14.69 -9.79 -2.83
N TYR A 149 -14.04 -9.20 -1.82
CA TYR A 149 -14.20 -7.79 -1.48
C TYR A 149 -12.84 -7.12 -1.29
N PHE A 150 -12.72 -5.87 -1.74
CA PHE A 150 -11.47 -5.14 -1.68
C PHE A 150 -11.63 -3.62 -1.61
N ALA A 151 -10.69 -3.00 -0.91
CA ALA A 151 -10.28 -1.63 -1.10
C ALA A 151 -8.75 -1.62 -1.21
N PHE A 152 -8.20 -0.99 -2.23
CA PHE A 152 -6.76 -0.94 -2.42
C PHE A 152 -6.26 0.42 -2.88
N GLY A 153 -4.98 0.68 -2.61
CA GLY A 153 -4.18 1.72 -3.23
C GLY A 153 -2.96 1.11 -3.90
N MET A 154 -2.60 1.59 -5.08
CA MET A 154 -1.42 1.15 -5.82
C MET A 154 -0.69 2.33 -6.43
N ILE A 155 0.60 2.44 -6.18
CA ILE A 155 1.50 3.36 -6.87
C ILE A 155 2.18 2.59 -7.99
N GLN A 156 2.14 3.15 -9.20
CA GLN A 156 2.65 2.53 -10.41
C GLN A 156 3.45 3.53 -11.25
N PRO A 157 4.62 3.13 -11.80
CA PRO A 157 5.39 3.97 -12.71
C PRO A 157 4.72 4.06 -14.09
N THR A 158 4.88 5.20 -14.74
CA THR A 158 4.47 5.43 -16.13
C THR A 158 5.55 6.24 -16.85
N ALA A 159 5.48 6.36 -18.16
CA ALA A 159 6.39 7.20 -18.94
C ALA A 159 6.35 8.69 -18.51
N ALA A 160 5.23 9.14 -17.93
CA ALA A 160 5.04 10.51 -17.47
C ALA A 160 5.29 10.70 -15.96
N GLY A 161 5.87 9.71 -15.26
CA GLY A 161 6.09 9.72 -13.82
C GLY A 161 5.24 8.68 -13.09
N TRP A 162 4.67 9.02 -11.93
CA TRP A 162 3.92 8.09 -11.08
C TRP A 162 2.42 8.31 -11.19
N GLN A 163 1.68 7.20 -11.12
CA GLN A 163 0.24 7.19 -10.94
C GLN A 163 -0.14 6.51 -9.63
N LEU A 164 -1.20 7.01 -9.01
CA LEU A 164 -1.84 6.38 -7.87
C LEU A 164 -3.23 5.89 -8.28
N HIS A 165 -3.46 4.61 -8.14
CA HIS A 165 -4.76 3.98 -8.30
C HIS A 165 -5.40 3.78 -6.93
N VAL A 166 -6.67 4.16 -6.79
CA VAL A 166 -7.49 3.93 -5.61
C VAL A 166 -8.78 3.26 -6.04
N ALA A 167 -9.06 2.09 -5.51
CA ALA A 167 -10.24 1.34 -5.90
C ALA A 167 -10.93 0.69 -4.71
N LYS A 168 -12.24 0.48 -4.85
CA LYS A 168 -13.03 -0.37 -3.96
C LYS A 168 -14.15 -1.07 -4.72
N ASP A 169 -14.54 -2.24 -4.25
CA ASP A 169 -15.71 -2.98 -4.67
C ASP A 169 -17.01 -2.46 -4.02
N ASP A 170 -18.07 -3.27 -4.07
CA ASP A 170 -19.37 -2.90 -3.50
C ASP A 170 -19.37 -2.93 -1.95
N THR A 171 -18.59 -3.79 -1.32
CA THR A 171 -18.69 -4.14 0.11
C THR A 171 -17.62 -3.51 0.97
N ALA A 172 -16.39 -3.34 0.46
CA ALA A 172 -15.31 -2.77 1.23
C ALA A 172 -15.60 -1.32 1.62
N ARG A 173 -15.19 -0.92 2.84
CA ARG A 173 -15.30 0.46 3.29
C ARG A 173 -14.09 1.25 2.85
N LEU A 174 -14.33 2.42 2.26
CA LEU A 174 -13.29 3.40 1.95
C LEU A 174 -13.92 4.80 1.99
N GLN A 175 -13.45 5.60 2.92
CA GLN A 175 -13.87 6.97 3.11
C GLN A 175 -12.83 7.91 2.53
N ALA A 176 -13.22 9.13 2.19
CA ALA A 176 -12.34 10.11 1.59
C ALA A 176 -12.62 11.52 2.09
N GLY A 177 -11.60 12.36 2.02
CA GLY A 177 -11.70 13.78 2.28
C GLY A 177 -10.48 14.55 1.79
N PRO A 178 -10.59 15.87 1.64
CA PRO A 178 -9.45 16.72 1.32
C PRO A 178 -8.45 16.71 2.47
N ASN A 179 -7.15 16.71 2.17
CA ASN A 179 -6.11 16.77 3.17
C ASN A 179 -5.40 18.14 3.19
N LYS A 180 -4.72 18.43 4.32
CA LYS A 180 -4.01 19.70 4.53
C LYS A 180 -2.83 19.94 3.57
N SER A 181 -2.38 18.91 2.86
CA SER A 181 -1.33 19.01 1.82
C SER A 181 -1.89 19.39 0.44
N GLY A 182 -3.19 19.68 0.34
CA GLY A 182 -3.86 20.12 -0.89
C GLY A 182 -4.20 18.99 -1.85
N GLY A 183 -4.29 17.77 -1.35
CA GLY A 183 -4.76 16.57 -2.07
C GLY A 183 -5.94 15.92 -1.37
N PHE A 184 -6.06 14.61 -1.54
CA PHE A 184 -7.08 13.77 -0.92
C PHE A 184 -6.45 12.67 -0.07
N THR A 185 -7.15 12.29 0.97
CA THR A 185 -6.85 11.08 1.75
C THR A 185 -8.03 10.14 1.69
N PHE A 186 -7.71 8.85 1.58
CA PHE A 186 -8.64 7.73 1.64
C PHE A 186 -8.25 6.83 2.80
N GLY A 187 -9.22 6.34 3.54
CA GLY A 187 -8.99 5.46 4.68
C GLY A 187 -10.15 4.50 4.90
N THR A 188 -9.87 3.37 5.51
CA THR A 188 -10.91 2.39 5.88
C THR A 188 -11.74 2.84 7.07
N THR A 189 -11.28 3.84 7.84
CA THR A 189 -12.00 4.47 8.94
C THR A 189 -11.78 5.99 8.94
N PRO A 190 -12.66 6.80 9.60
CA PRO A 190 -12.46 8.24 9.73
C PRO A 190 -11.11 8.61 10.37
N GLU A 191 -10.73 7.89 11.42
CA GLU A 191 -9.48 8.11 12.15
C GLU A 191 -8.26 7.87 11.26
N ALA A 192 -8.32 6.85 10.39
CA ALA A 192 -7.28 6.60 9.40
C ALA A 192 -7.10 7.79 8.44
N CYS A 193 -8.20 8.45 8.03
CA CYS A 193 -8.12 9.67 7.22
C CYS A 193 -7.53 10.85 8.01
N GLN A 194 -7.90 11.01 9.28
CA GLN A 194 -7.42 12.09 10.15
C GLN A 194 -5.92 12.03 10.40
N ILE A 195 -5.34 10.82 10.51
CA ILE A 195 -3.89 10.61 10.66
C ILE A 195 -3.11 11.25 9.50
N ALA A 196 -3.63 11.16 8.29
CA ALA A 196 -3.03 11.83 7.12
C ALA A 196 -3.59 13.24 6.86
N GLY A 197 -4.17 13.86 7.88
CA GLY A 197 -4.58 15.26 7.91
C GLY A 197 -5.86 15.58 7.13
N ALA A 198 -6.75 14.61 6.93
CA ALA A 198 -8.02 14.81 6.24
C ALA A 198 -9.23 14.69 7.17
N GLU A 199 -10.24 15.52 6.94
CA GLU A 199 -11.57 15.32 7.46
C GLU A 199 -12.40 14.55 6.44
N VAL A 200 -13.08 13.49 6.91
CA VAL A 200 -13.93 12.68 6.04
C VAL A 200 -15.11 13.50 5.55
N SER A 201 -15.27 13.59 4.24
CA SER A 201 -16.38 14.30 3.60
C SER A 201 -17.36 13.36 2.90
N HIS A 202 -16.91 12.18 2.47
CA HIS A 202 -17.75 11.23 1.77
C HIS A 202 -17.19 9.81 1.79
N THR A 203 -18.03 8.85 1.41
CA THR A 203 -17.63 7.48 1.12
C THR A 203 -17.34 7.33 -0.36
N VAL A 204 -16.24 6.66 -0.72
CA VAL A 204 -15.89 6.36 -2.12
C VAL A 204 -16.99 5.50 -2.74
N LYS A 205 -17.41 5.86 -3.95
CA LYS A 205 -18.44 5.10 -4.70
C LYS A 205 -18.00 3.66 -4.94
N SER A 206 -18.94 2.75 -4.85
CA SER A 206 -18.73 1.33 -5.15
C SER A 206 -18.34 1.10 -6.60
N GLN A 207 -17.60 0.04 -6.86
CA GLN A 207 -17.11 -0.36 -8.20
C GLN A 207 -16.40 0.79 -8.93
N THR A 208 -15.56 1.52 -8.20
CA THR A 208 -14.89 2.71 -8.74
C THR A 208 -13.36 2.52 -8.66
N LEU A 209 -12.70 2.84 -9.77
CA LEU A 209 -11.26 3.04 -9.87
C LEU A 209 -10.98 4.52 -10.12
N LEU A 210 -10.28 5.14 -9.19
CA LEU A 210 -9.74 6.49 -9.32
C LEU A 210 -8.27 6.37 -9.70
N THR A 211 -7.84 7.09 -10.73
CA THR A 211 -6.44 7.15 -11.15
C THR A 211 -5.95 8.58 -11.07
N PHE A 212 -5.05 8.85 -10.15
CA PHE A 212 -4.42 10.15 -9.92
C PHE A 212 -3.09 10.22 -10.66
N THR A 213 -2.92 11.30 -11.43
CA THR A 213 -1.65 11.66 -12.08
C THR A 213 -0.97 12.84 -11.37
N SER A 214 -1.63 13.45 -10.40
CA SER A 214 -1.11 14.46 -9.48
C SER A 214 -1.95 14.47 -8.21
N LYS A 215 -1.63 15.35 -7.26
CA LYS A 215 -2.36 15.45 -5.98
C LYS A 215 -3.88 15.69 -6.10
N THR A 216 -4.33 16.29 -7.19
CA THR A 216 -5.76 16.62 -7.39
C THR A 216 -6.31 16.12 -8.74
N LYS A 217 -5.47 15.99 -9.76
CA LYS A 217 -5.90 15.58 -11.09
C LYS A 217 -6.10 14.07 -11.15
N HIS A 218 -7.32 13.64 -11.40
CA HIS A 218 -7.65 12.22 -11.51
C HIS A 218 -8.68 11.95 -12.60
N THR A 219 -8.74 10.70 -13.01
CA THR A 219 -9.82 10.12 -13.80
C THR A 219 -10.59 9.12 -12.98
N THR A 220 -11.86 8.93 -13.30
CA THR A 220 -12.74 7.97 -12.63
C THR A 220 -13.25 6.97 -13.64
N ARG A 221 -13.11 5.69 -13.36
CA ARG A 221 -13.63 4.60 -14.16
C ARG A 221 -14.47 3.65 -13.32
N LYS A 222 -15.43 2.99 -13.95
CA LYS A 222 -16.19 1.93 -13.30
C LYS A 222 -15.42 0.61 -13.45
N ILE A 223 -15.22 -0.10 -12.34
CA ILE A 223 -14.68 -1.46 -12.38
C ILE A 223 -15.78 -2.38 -12.93
N PRO A 224 -15.50 -3.18 -13.95
CA PRO A 224 -16.47 -4.18 -14.42
C PRO A 224 -16.77 -5.17 -13.29
N LYS A 225 -18.03 -5.54 -13.11
CA LYS A 225 -18.37 -6.63 -12.17
C LYS A 225 -17.76 -7.92 -12.68
N ALA A 226 -17.15 -8.68 -11.76
CA ALA A 226 -16.72 -10.03 -12.08
C ALA A 226 -17.90 -10.84 -12.62
N VAL A 227 -17.73 -11.42 -13.78
CA VAL A 227 -18.67 -12.43 -14.28
C VAL A 227 -18.47 -13.64 -13.36
N GLN A 228 -19.45 -13.93 -12.52
CA GLN A 228 -19.39 -15.14 -11.69
C GLN A 228 -19.34 -16.33 -12.65
N ALA A 229 -18.15 -16.93 -12.80
CA ALA A 229 -18.07 -18.26 -13.35
C ALA A 229 -18.91 -19.21 -12.44
N PRO A 230 -19.65 -20.16 -13.01
CA PRO A 230 -20.38 -21.13 -12.20
C PRO A 230 -19.40 -21.74 -11.21
N THR A 231 -19.77 -21.72 -9.94
CA THR A 231 -18.95 -22.18 -8.82
C THR A 231 -18.45 -23.60 -9.08
N PRO A 232 -17.17 -23.84 -9.35
CA PRO A 232 -16.67 -25.21 -9.38
C PRO A 232 -16.78 -25.76 -7.97
N ALA A 233 -17.21 -27.00 -7.86
CA ALA A 233 -17.27 -27.73 -6.60
C ALA A 233 -15.93 -27.61 -5.87
N LYS A 234 -16.00 -27.43 -4.54
CA LYS A 234 -14.86 -27.29 -3.63
C LYS A 234 -13.78 -28.34 -3.91
N THR A 235 -12.69 -27.94 -4.52
CA THR A 235 -11.43 -28.67 -4.45
C THR A 235 -10.48 -27.84 -3.59
N TRP A 236 -10.07 -28.41 -2.46
CA TRP A 236 -9.07 -27.86 -1.56
C TRP A 236 -7.72 -27.85 -2.31
N LEU A 237 -7.01 -26.75 -2.23
CA LEU A 237 -5.70 -26.55 -2.85
C LEU A 237 -4.69 -27.57 -2.29
N ASP A 238 -4.13 -28.38 -3.17
CA ASP A 238 -2.93 -29.18 -2.88
C ASP A 238 -1.72 -28.24 -2.73
N ALA A 239 -1.09 -28.33 -1.55
CA ALA A 239 -0.03 -27.41 -1.11
C ALA A 239 1.38 -27.79 -1.63
N ASP A 240 1.53 -28.67 -2.62
CA ASP A 240 2.79 -29.39 -2.83
C ASP A 240 3.66 -28.94 -4.02
N ASN A 241 3.61 -27.69 -4.47
CA ASN A 241 4.51 -27.24 -5.53
C ASN A 241 5.10 -25.84 -5.28
N PHE A 242 5.85 -25.66 -4.19
CA PHE A 242 6.72 -24.49 -4.03
C PHE A 242 8.15 -24.82 -4.42
N LYS A 243 8.58 -24.41 -5.62
CA LYS A 243 10.00 -24.26 -5.94
C LYS A 243 10.49 -22.94 -5.40
N GLU A 244 11.54 -23.00 -4.60
CA GLU A 244 12.23 -21.83 -4.03
C GLU A 244 12.69 -20.87 -5.16
N TRP A 245 12.26 -19.62 -5.04
CA TRP A 245 12.73 -18.52 -5.88
C TRP A 245 13.87 -17.80 -5.17
N PRO A 246 15.04 -17.61 -5.81
CA PRO A 246 16.10 -16.84 -5.19
C PRO A 246 15.70 -15.37 -5.09
N MET A 247 15.36 -14.92 -3.89
CA MET A 247 15.27 -13.50 -3.58
C MET A 247 16.65 -12.88 -3.81
N ARG A 248 16.79 -12.08 -4.84
CA ARG A 248 17.94 -11.16 -4.93
C ARG A 248 17.72 -10.10 -3.85
N HIS A 249 18.24 -10.38 -2.67
CA HIS A 249 18.48 -9.36 -1.66
C HIS A 249 19.49 -8.39 -2.24
N GLY A 250 19.02 -7.27 -2.78
CA GLY A 250 19.87 -6.13 -3.00
C GLY A 250 20.39 -5.72 -1.63
N SER A 251 21.64 -6.06 -1.32
CA SER A 251 22.32 -5.57 -0.14
C SER A 251 22.39 -4.06 -0.24
N ILE A 252 21.67 -3.36 0.64
CA ILE A 252 21.77 -1.91 0.78
C ILE A 252 23.22 -1.62 1.20
N PRO A 253 23.94 -0.77 0.48
CA PRO A 253 25.29 -0.37 0.88
C PRO A 253 25.24 0.17 2.32
N ALA A 254 26.16 -0.26 3.18
CA ALA A 254 26.22 0.10 4.61
C ALA A 254 26.19 1.63 4.85
N ALA A 255 26.67 2.43 3.92
CA ALA A 255 26.62 3.88 3.95
C ALA A 255 25.21 4.49 3.94
N GLN A 256 24.18 3.78 3.47
CA GLN A 256 22.80 4.29 3.46
C GLN A 256 21.98 3.88 4.69
N GLN A 257 22.46 2.93 5.49
CA GLN A 257 21.81 2.52 6.74
C GLN A 257 21.98 3.57 7.85
N HIS A 258 23.03 4.39 7.81
CA HIS A 258 23.33 5.42 8.82
C HIS A 258 22.48 6.67 8.72
N LEU A 259 22.03 7.07 7.53
CA LEU A 259 21.34 8.35 7.32
C LEU A 259 20.02 8.51 8.11
N PHE A 260 19.38 7.42 8.54
CA PHE A 260 18.16 7.48 9.35
C PHE A 260 18.39 7.19 10.84
N ALA A 261 19.49 6.53 11.20
CA ALA A 261 19.80 6.24 12.61
C ALA A 261 20.32 7.51 13.32
N ASP A 262 21.15 8.29 12.65
CA ASP A 262 21.75 9.50 13.21
C ASP A 262 20.74 10.64 13.35
N GLU A 263 19.83 10.84 12.36
CA GLU A 263 18.77 11.84 12.47
C GLU A 263 17.74 11.58 13.58
N LEU A 264 17.54 10.31 13.99
CA LEU A 264 16.65 9.97 15.11
C LEU A 264 17.31 10.17 16.47
N ALA A 265 18.65 10.14 16.54
CA ALA A 265 19.41 10.40 17.76
C ALA A 265 19.41 11.90 18.10
N ASP A 266 19.58 12.77 17.10
CA ASP A 266 19.64 14.22 17.28
C ASP A 266 18.32 14.82 17.77
N GLU A 267 17.15 14.25 17.37
CA GLU A 267 15.85 14.73 17.86
C GLU A 267 15.55 14.32 19.31
N GLN A 268 16.20 13.27 19.84
CA GLN A 268 16.02 12.87 21.24
C GLN A 268 16.86 13.73 22.21
N GLU A 269 18.01 14.27 21.80
CA GLU A 269 18.77 15.22 22.60
C GLU A 269 18.12 16.61 22.66
N ALA A 270 17.37 17.01 21.64
CA ALA A 270 16.68 18.30 21.61
C ALA A 270 15.38 18.35 22.46
N MET A 271 14.91 17.21 23.01
CA MET A 271 13.72 17.13 23.85
C MET A 271 14.02 16.85 25.33
N GLN A 272 15.31 16.83 25.74
CA GLN A 272 15.74 16.84 27.15
C GLN A 272 16.21 18.26 27.53
#